data_559421841a5dd7e45d7a329dd0877d7a
#
_entry.id   559421841a5dd7e45d7a329dd0877d7a
#
_cell.length_a   1.000
_cell.length_b   1.000
_cell.length_c   1.000
_cell.angle_alpha   90.00
_cell.angle_beta   90.00
_cell.angle_gamma   90.00
#
_symmetry.space_group_name_H-M   'P 1'
#
loop_
_entity.id
_entity.type
_entity.pdbx_description
1 polymer ?
#
loop_
_entity_poly.entity_id
_entity_poly.type
_entity_poly.pdbx_seq_one_letter_code
_entity_poly.pdbx_strand_id
1 'polypeptide(L)'
;MPKARRLPSGNYRALAYDRTVDGTRKYKSFTAATRKEAEFQAAEFEYKKKKARAANSAENLTFKAASDKYIADKANLSPSTLWGYGIIQRNAVPLLLPKKLGEIVAEGLVQKQMNENAKKYSAKSLRNQYGFISAVFGHFKIHIDKVTLKPRENKKPLVPSERDIKKIIQLLRTAPDIECQALLALMCSLRQSEIAGLHVRDIDGNVVHIHGARVPGLNGKLVYKSTTKSAAGTRTVVMPDYLAGRMREACKGRGEDDYIFTLPPVGVLARFHKLLRRNGLPPYTIHSLRHAFAAIMHAQGIPDKYVMRAGGWSSDYVLKDIYQYTFDSEAAKAEEKANKYFSRIVDATRNATQNKKA
;
A
#
# COMPACT_ATOMS: atom_id res chain seq x y z
N MET A 1 38.30 20.15 13.45
CA MET A 1 37.63 21.18 14.27
C MET A 1 38.53 22.42 14.36
N PRO A 2 37.99 23.62 14.23
CA PRO A 2 38.75 24.86 14.43
C PRO A 2 39.36 24.91 15.83
N LYS A 3 40.65 25.22 15.93
CA LYS A 3 41.33 25.35 17.24
C LYS A 3 41.46 26.83 17.59
N ALA A 4 41.12 27.20 18.82
CA ALA A 4 41.18 28.56 19.29
C ALA A 4 42.58 28.86 19.89
N ARG A 5 43.07 30.08 19.63
CA ARG A 5 44.31 30.64 20.22
C ARG A 5 43.91 31.73 21.21
N ARG A 6 44.68 31.84 22.31
CA ARG A 6 44.54 32.92 23.29
C ARG A 6 45.08 34.22 22.72
N LEU A 7 44.33 35.30 22.88
CA LEU A 7 44.72 36.64 22.48
C LEU A 7 45.38 37.39 23.66
N PRO A 8 46.15 38.45 23.40
CA PRO A 8 46.69 39.28 24.47
C PRO A 8 45.61 39.88 25.40
N SER A 9 44.42 40.08 24.91
CA SER A 9 43.25 40.55 25.69
C SER A 9 42.67 39.52 26.67
N GLY A 10 43.26 38.31 26.75
CA GLY A 10 42.76 37.24 27.57
C GLY A 10 41.67 36.37 26.91
N ASN A 11 41.00 36.83 25.85
CA ASN A 11 39.99 36.09 25.09
C ASN A 11 40.62 35.05 24.16
N TYR A 12 39.77 34.16 23.64
CA TYR A 12 40.16 33.10 22.70
C TYR A 12 39.55 33.37 21.33
N ARG A 13 40.35 33.16 20.25
CA ARG A 13 39.91 33.32 18.86
C ARG A 13 40.06 32.01 18.10
N ALA A 14 38.97 31.56 17.48
CA ALA A 14 38.96 30.47 16.50
C ALA A 14 38.67 31.03 15.09
N LEU A 15 39.27 30.41 14.08
CA LEU A 15 39.08 30.77 12.67
C LEU A 15 38.34 29.64 11.97
N ALA A 16 37.25 29.96 11.25
CA ALA A 16 36.57 29.04 10.36
C ALA A 16 36.73 29.50 8.90
N TYR A 17 36.93 28.55 7.99
CA TYR A 17 37.05 28.85 6.57
C TYR A 17 35.73 29.39 6.01
N ASP A 18 35.77 30.59 5.43
CA ASP A 18 34.58 31.21 4.82
C ASP A 18 34.52 30.96 3.30
N ARG A 19 35.43 31.48 2.53
CA ARG A 19 35.44 31.43 1.06
C ARG A 19 36.80 31.65 0.47
N THR A 20 36.97 31.35 -0.83
CA THR A 20 38.15 31.73 -1.59
C THR A 20 37.76 32.90 -2.48
N VAL A 21 38.53 33.96 -2.46
CA VAL A 21 38.43 35.15 -3.30
C VAL A 21 39.78 35.34 -4.01
N ASP A 22 39.78 35.39 -5.32
CA ASP A 22 40.99 35.54 -6.15
C ASP A 22 42.16 34.61 -5.76
N GLY A 23 41.80 33.31 -5.56
CA GLY A 23 42.76 32.28 -5.13
C GLY A 23 43.12 32.32 -3.66
N THR A 24 42.78 33.37 -2.91
CA THR A 24 43.11 33.55 -1.50
C THR A 24 42.00 33.03 -0.58
N ARG A 25 42.36 32.20 0.41
CA ARG A 25 41.43 31.68 1.41
C ARG A 25 41.06 32.77 2.42
N LYS A 26 39.80 33.10 2.56
CA LYS A 26 39.26 34.01 3.59
C LYS A 26 38.67 33.20 4.75
N TYR A 27 38.90 33.69 5.97
CA TYR A 27 38.43 33.07 7.20
C TYR A 27 37.60 34.06 7.99
N LYS A 28 36.55 33.54 8.64
CA LYS A 28 35.76 34.29 9.62
C LYS A 28 36.28 33.98 11.01
N SER A 29 36.46 35.00 11.80
CA SER A 29 36.95 34.88 13.18
C SER A 29 35.84 34.89 14.18
N PHE A 30 35.96 34.04 15.20
CA PHE A 30 35.05 33.92 16.33
C PHE A 30 35.85 34.10 17.61
N THR A 31 35.44 35.09 18.42
CA THR A 31 36.17 35.45 19.65
C THR A 31 35.21 35.33 20.82
N ALA A 32 35.62 34.62 21.88
CA ALA A 32 34.85 34.40 23.10
C ALA A 32 35.78 34.41 24.35
N ALA A 33 35.16 34.53 25.52
CA ALA A 33 35.88 34.52 26.79
C ALA A 33 36.53 33.16 27.10
N THR A 34 35.96 32.06 26.59
CA THR A 34 36.50 30.71 26.79
C THR A 34 36.93 30.07 25.47
N ARG A 35 37.92 29.19 25.57
CA ARG A 35 38.40 28.41 24.41
C ARG A 35 37.33 27.56 23.78
N LYS A 36 36.52 26.87 24.61
CA LYS A 36 35.44 25.98 24.16
C LYS A 36 34.38 26.73 23.39
N GLU A 37 34.02 27.90 23.83
CA GLU A 37 33.00 28.73 23.20
C GLU A 37 33.42 29.27 21.83
N ALA A 38 34.64 29.76 21.71
CA ALA A 38 35.19 30.20 20.43
C ALA A 38 35.31 29.05 19.42
N GLU A 39 35.73 27.88 19.85
CA GLU A 39 35.79 26.65 19.03
C GLU A 39 34.38 26.17 18.61
N PHE A 40 33.41 26.23 19.53
CA PHE A 40 32.01 25.89 19.25
C PHE A 40 31.37 26.80 18.19
N GLN A 41 31.53 28.12 18.33
CA GLN A 41 30.99 29.10 17.37
C GLN A 41 31.59 28.89 15.97
N ALA A 42 32.89 28.64 15.89
CA ALA A 42 33.57 28.37 14.62
C ALA A 42 33.10 27.03 13.99
N ALA A 43 32.94 25.99 14.79
CA ALA A 43 32.45 24.70 14.34
C ALA A 43 31.00 24.77 13.89
N GLU A 44 30.15 25.51 14.61
CA GLU A 44 28.74 25.76 14.22
C GLU A 44 28.64 26.48 12.86
N PHE A 45 29.50 27.49 12.64
CA PHE A 45 29.57 28.16 11.35
C PHE A 45 29.97 27.23 10.21
N GLU A 46 31.00 26.40 10.38
CA GLU A 46 31.43 25.40 9.40
C GLU A 46 30.32 24.38 9.14
N TYR A 47 29.62 23.91 10.18
CA TYR A 47 28.48 22.98 10.06
C TYR A 47 27.33 23.61 9.28
N LYS A 48 26.90 24.82 9.64
CA LYS A 48 25.83 25.56 8.92
C LYS A 48 26.20 25.76 7.45
N LYS A 49 27.44 26.11 7.17
CA LYS A 49 27.95 26.30 5.81
C LYS A 49 27.99 25.01 5.00
N LYS A 50 28.45 23.91 5.60
CA LYS A 50 28.45 22.58 4.96
C LYS A 50 27.05 22.13 4.65
N LYS A 51 26.08 22.38 5.56
CA LYS A 51 24.66 22.10 5.38
C LYS A 51 24.06 22.95 4.25
N ALA A 52 24.34 24.25 4.20
CA ALA A 52 23.90 25.15 3.13
C ALA A 52 24.47 24.74 1.75
N ARG A 53 25.74 24.36 1.70
CA ARG A 53 26.40 23.89 0.45
C ARG A 53 25.79 22.58 -0.06
N ALA A 54 25.45 21.65 0.83
CA ALA A 54 24.77 20.41 0.49
C ALA A 54 23.33 20.68 -0.02
N ALA A 55 22.60 21.59 0.62
CA ALA A 55 21.27 22.03 0.18
C ALA A 55 21.33 22.70 -1.21
N ASN A 56 22.22 23.66 -1.43
CA ASN A 56 22.36 24.34 -2.72
C ASN A 56 22.76 23.40 -3.87
N SER A 57 23.56 22.34 -3.60
CA SER A 57 23.86 21.34 -4.63
C SER A 57 22.64 20.49 -4.99
N ALA A 58 21.81 20.17 -4.01
CA ALA A 58 20.57 19.40 -4.21
C ALA A 58 19.50 20.23 -4.94
N GLU A 59 19.33 21.50 -4.60
CA GLU A 59 18.40 22.43 -5.25
C GLU A 59 18.66 22.59 -6.76
N ASN A 60 19.89 22.41 -7.21
CA ASN A 60 20.26 22.46 -8.63
C ASN A 60 19.96 21.19 -9.42
N LEU A 61 19.61 20.06 -8.75
CA LEU A 61 19.19 18.87 -9.44
C LEU A 61 17.81 19.07 -10.08
N THR A 62 17.61 18.56 -11.30
CA THR A 62 16.25 18.44 -11.86
C THR A 62 15.46 17.42 -11.07
N PHE A 63 14.13 17.56 -11.04
CA PHE A 63 13.27 16.59 -10.37
C PHE A 63 13.45 15.18 -10.96
N LYS A 64 13.70 15.08 -12.28
CA LYS A 64 14.02 13.80 -12.94
C LYS A 64 15.25 13.16 -12.31
N ALA A 65 16.38 13.87 -12.25
CA ALA A 65 17.63 13.34 -11.69
C ALA A 65 17.50 13.04 -10.19
N ALA A 66 16.80 13.90 -9.43
CA ALA A 66 16.57 13.70 -8.02
C ALA A 66 15.70 12.47 -7.75
N SER A 67 14.62 12.28 -8.51
CA SER A 67 13.73 11.13 -8.36
C SER A 67 14.39 9.81 -8.81
N ASP A 68 15.21 9.83 -9.86
CA ASP A 68 16.00 8.65 -10.24
C ASP A 68 16.97 8.24 -9.13
N LYS A 69 17.68 9.20 -8.55
CA LYS A 69 18.60 8.96 -7.43
C LYS A 69 17.82 8.44 -6.20
N TYR A 70 16.70 9.05 -5.86
CA TYR A 70 15.85 8.58 -4.76
C TYR A 70 15.41 7.14 -4.95
N ILE A 71 14.97 6.75 -6.15
CA ILE A 71 14.55 5.38 -6.47
C ILE A 71 15.73 4.41 -6.33
N ALA A 72 16.91 4.78 -6.85
CA ALA A 72 18.11 3.96 -6.79
C ALA A 72 18.59 3.74 -5.34
N ASP A 73 18.51 4.77 -4.51
CA ASP A 73 18.97 4.72 -3.09
C ASP A 73 18.00 3.92 -2.18
N LYS A 74 16.80 3.53 -2.68
CA LYS A 74 15.76 2.82 -1.91
C LYS A 74 15.69 1.32 -2.18
N ALA A 75 16.83 0.64 -2.11
CA ALA A 75 16.93 -0.82 -2.30
C ALA A 75 16.05 -1.65 -1.33
N ASN A 76 15.64 -1.08 -0.20
CA ASN A 76 14.81 -1.74 0.82
C ASN A 76 13.29 -1.65 0.55
N LEU A 77 12.87 -0.90 -0.47
CA LEU A 77 11.46 -0.83 -0.85
C LEU A 77 11.02 -2.05 -1.66
N SER A 78 9.72 -2.36 -1.59
CA SER A 78 9.19 -3.48 -2.36
C SER A 78 9.27 -3.18 -3.87
N PRO A 79 9.52 -4.20 -4.73
CA PRO A 79 9.57 -4.01 -6.18
C PRO A 79 8.33 -3.31 -6.74
N SER A 80 7.13 -3.63 -6.24
CA SER A 80 5.88 -3.00 -6.65
C SER A 80 5.79 -1.51 -6.25
N THR A 81 6.40 -1.11 -5.13
CA THR A 81 6.48 0.30 -4.73
C THR A 81 7.38 1.08 -5.68
N LEU A 82 8.56 0.53 -5.99
CA LEU A 82 9.51 1.14 -6.93
C LEU A 82 8.90 1.25 -8.33
N TRP A 83 8.20 0.21 -8.79
CA TRP A 83 7.47 0.24 -10.05
C TRP A 83 6.38 1.33 -10.05
N GLY A 84 5.62 1.45 -8.95
CA GLY A 84 4.62 2.52 -8.75
C GLY A 84 5.24 3.91 -8.84
N TYR A 85 6.41 4.13 -8.26
CA TYR A 85 7.15 5.38 -8.37
C TYR A 85 7.58 5.67 -9.82
N GLY A 86 8.06 4.66 -10.54
CA GLY A 86 8.37 4.79 -11.96
C GLY A 86 7.17 5.17 -12.83
N ILE A 87 5.98 4.63 -12.53
CA ILE A 87 4.73 5.02 -13.20
C ILE A 87 4.39 6.49 -12.90
N ILE A 88 4.47 6.91 -11.64
CA ILE A 88 4.18 8.29 -11.25
C ILE A 88 5.15 9.24 -11.94
N GLN A 89 6.44 8.91 -11.94
CA GLN A 89 7.47 9.71 -12.60
C GLN A 89 7.17 9.90 -14.10
N ARG A 90 6.85 8.82 -14.81
CA ARG A 90 6.58 8.89 -16.25
C ARG A 90 5.28 9.61 -16.63
N ASN A 91 4.23 9.47 -15.80
CA ASN A 91 2.88 9.81 -16.24
C ASN A 91 2.22 10.95 -15.46
N ALA A 92 2.71 11.25 -14.25
CA ALA A 92 1.97 12.09 -13.31
C ALA A 92 2.70 13.38 -12.86
N VAL A 93 3.96 13.57 -13.28
CA VAL A 93 4.74 14.74 -12.86
C VAL A 93 5.46 15.45 -14.04
N PRO A 94 4.83 15.58 -15.23
CA PRO A 94 5.49 16.12 -16.40
C PRO A 94 5.95 17.57 -16.22
N LEU A 95 5.20 18.39 -15.45
CA LEU A 95 5.57 19.76 -15.16
C LEU A 95 6.83 19.87 -14.28
N LEU A 96 7.05 18.89 -13.40
CA LEU A 96 8.16 18.92 -12.46
C LEU A 96 9.44 18.32 -13.05
N LEU A 97 9.34 17.31 -13.92
CA LEU A 97 10.49 16.53 -14.39
C LEU A 97 11.69 17.37 -14.88
N PRO A 98 11.51 18.40 -15.75
CA PRO A 98 12.63 19.18 -16.28
C PRO A 98 13.11 20.29 -15.33
N LYS A 99 12.32 20.62 -14.31
CA LYS A 99 12.58 21.74 -13.40
C LYS A 99 13.55 21.36 -12.29
N LYS A 100 14.39 22.31 -11.87
CA LYS A 100 15.25 22.16 -10.69
C LYS A 100 14.43 22.15 -9.41
N LEU A 101 14.88 21.42 -8.39
CA LEU A 101 14.17 21.35 -7.11
C LEU A 101 13.96 22.72 -6.48
N GLY A 102 14.96 23.62 -6.55
CA GLY A 102 14.84 25.00 -6.07
C GLY A 102 13.78 25.83 -6.82
N GLU A 103 13.71 25.69 -8.15
CA GLU A 103 12.68 26.35 -8.98
C GLU A 103 11.27 25.86 -8.64
N ILE A 104 11.12 24.55 -8.44
CA ILE A 104 9.83 23.94 -8.08
C ILE A 104 9.29 24.51 -6.76
N VAL A 105 10.18 24.71 -5.77
CA VAL A 105 9.80 25.30 -4.48
C VAL A 105 9.47 26.79 -4.67
N ALA A 106 10.35 27.57 -5.30
CA ALA A 106 10.18 29.01 -5.46
C ALA A 106 8.90 29.39 -6.24
N GLU A 107 8.51 28.60 -7.25
CA GLU A 107 7.34 28.85 -8.09
C GLU A 107 6.07 28.11 -7.61
N GLY A 108 6.13 27.35 -6.51
CA GLY A 108 5.00 26.57 -5.99
C GLY A 108 4.47 25.53 -6.99
N LEU A 109 5.34 24.93 -7.80
CA LEU A 109 4.93 24.05 -8.92
C LEU A 109 4.29 22.74 -8.46
N VAL A 110 4.54 22.30 -7.21
CA VAL A 110 3.91 21.09 -6.70
C VAL A 110 2.39 21.24 -6.62
N GLN A 111 1.88 22.37 -6.12
CA GLN A 111 0.44 22.63 -6.09
C GLN A 111 -0.14 22.73 -7.51
N LYS A 112 0.54 23.41 -8.43
CA LYS A 112 0.12 23.51 -9.84
C LYS A 112 0.01 22.12 -10.49
N GLN A 113 1.02 21.27 -10.32
CA GLN A 113 0.99 19.88 -10.80
C GLN A 113 -0.17 19.09 -10.21
N MET A 114 -0.43 19.20 -8.90
CA MET A 114 -1.53 18.49 -8.25
C MET A 114 -2.90 18.99 -8.72
N ASN A 115 -3.05 20.27 -9.02
CA ASN A 115 -4.28 20.83 -9.58
C ASN A 115 -4.58 20.27 -10.98
N GLU A 116 -3.58 20.18 -11.85
CA GLU A 116 -3.72 19.55 -13.17
C GLU A 116 -4.08 18.06 -13.05
N ASN A 117 -3.41 17.36 -12.14
CA ASN A 117 -3.66 15.95 -11.92
C ASN A 117 -5.07 15.71 -11.33
N ALA A 118 -5.61 16.66 -10.56
CA ALA A 118 -6.94 16.55 -9.99
C ALA A 118 -8.06 16.47 -11.03
N LYS A 119 -7.80 16.91 -12.26
CA LYS A 119 -8.74 16.78 -13.39
C LYS A 119 -8.86 15.34 -13.91
N LYS A 120 -7.82 14.51 -13.70
CA LYS A 120 -7.66 13.18 -14.32
C LYS A 120 -7.62 12.02 -13.32
N TYR A 121 -7.19 12.28 -12.09
CA TYR A 121 -6.89 11.23 -11.11
C TYR A 121 -7.81 11.27 -9.89
N SER A 122 -8.03 10.10 -9.30
CA SER A 122 -8.78 9.96 -8.05
C SER A 122 -8.02 10.58 -6.88
N ALA A 123 -8.74 10.93 -5.81
CA ALA A 123 -8.15 11.47 -4.58
C ALA A 123 -7.08 10.55 -3.96
N LYS A 124 -7.23 9.22 -4.07
CA LYS A 124 -6.23 8.24 -3.64
C LYS A 124 -4.97 8.30 -4.51
N SER A 125 -5.13 8.37 -5.83
CA SER A 125 -3.99 8.48 -6.77
C SER A 125 -3.21 9.78 -6.55
N LEU A 126 -3.91 10.90 -6.32
CA LEU A 126 -3.28 12.19 -6.01
C LEU A 126 -2.42 12.12 -4.74
N ARG A 127 -2.92 11.45 -3.69
CA ARG A 127 -2.13 11.26 -2.46
C ARG A 127 -0.88 10.41 -2.67
N ASN A 128 -0.97 9.37 -3.49
CA ASN A 128 0.20 8.55 -3.83
C ASN A 128 1.24 9.36 -4.62
N GLN A 129 0.78 10.18 -5.57
CA GLN A 129 1.64 11.07 -6.36
C GLN A 129 2.32 12.11 -5.47
N TYR A 130 1.56 12.80 -4.64
CA TYR A 130 2.11 13.75 -3.67
C TYR A 130 3.06 13.09 -2.68
N GLY A 131 2.72 11.89 -2.19
CA GLY A 131 3.59 11.11 -1.31
C GLY A 131 4.95 10.79 -1.95
N PHE A 132 4.98 10.46 -3.25
CA PHE A 132 6.23 10.27 -3.98
C PHE A 132 7.02 11.58 -4.11
N ILE A 133 6.36 12.69 -4.52
CA ILE A 133 7.01 13.99 -4.63
C ILE A 133 7.62 14.40 -3.27
N SER A 134 6.83 14.36 -2.19
CA SER A 134 7.29 14.69 -0.84
C SER A 134 8.45 13.81 -0.39
N ALA A 135 8.44 12.53 -0.74
CA ALA A 135 9.52 11.61 -0.39
C ALA A 135 10.83 11.94 -1.13
N VAL A 136 10.75 12.37 -2.41
CA VAL A 136 11.92 12.85 -3.16
C VAL A 136 12.49 14.10 -2.50
N PHE A 137 11.68 15.13 -2.25
CA PHE A 137 12.14 16.36 -1.60
C PHE A 137 12.69 16.09 -0.19
N GLY A 138 12.02 15.24 0.59
CA GLY A 138 12.47 14.85 1.93
C GLY A 138 13.83 14.12 1.92
N HIS A 139 14.11 13.30 0.88
CA HIS A 139 15.40 12.63 0.72
C HIS A 139 16.55 13.65 0.59
N PHE A 140 16.32 14.74 -0.11
CA PHE A 140 17.32 15.83 -0.27
C PHE A 140 17.22 16.90 0.82
N LYS A 141 16.37 16.72 1.83
CA LYS A 141 16.15 17.66 2.94
C LYS A 141 15.70 19.05 2.48
N ILE A 142 14.97 19.12 1.38
CA ILE A 142 14.37 20.34 0.86
C ILE A 142 12.91 20.38 1.34
N HIS A 143 12.52 21.49 1.95
CA HIS A 143 11.15 21.71 2.40
C HIS A 143 10.26 22.11 1.21
N ILE A 144 9.05 21.56 1.17
CA ILE A 144 7.97 21.98 0.26
C ILE A 144 6.77 22.41 1.07
N ASP A 145 6.03 23.39 0.58
CA ASP A 145 4.81 23.85 1.23
C ASP A 145 3.73 22.76 1.24
N LYS A 146 2.84 22.87 2.20
CA LYS A 146 1.70 21.95 2.31
C LYS A 146 0.78 22.13 1.09
N VAL A 147 0.52 21.02 0.40
CA VAL A 147 -0.33 20.97 -0.79
C VAL A 147 -1.77 20.61 -0.42
N THR A 148 -2.72 21.36 -0.99
CA THR A 148 -4.14 21.05 -0.86
C THR A 148 -4.54 19.99 -1.90
N LEU A 149 -5.13 18.90 -1.43
CA LEU A 149 -5.59 17.79 -2.27
C LEU A 149 -7.09 17.60 -2.13
N LYS A 150 -7.72 17.01 -3.17
CA LYS A 150 -9.13 16.61 -3.10
C LYS A 150 -9.43 15.81 -1.82
N PRO A 151 -10.60 16.01 -1.18
CA PRO A 151 -11.07 15.18 -0.08
C PRO A 151 -11.07 13.70 -0.45
N ARG A 152 -10.96 12.80 0.53
CA ARG A 152 -11.15 11.37 0.29
C ARG A 152 -12.62 11.10 -0.02
N GLU A 153 -12.86 10.39 -1.08
CA GLU A 153 -14.15 9.78 -1.35
C GLU A 153 -14.17 8.41 -0.66
N ASN A 154 -15.07 8.21 0.26
CA ASN A 154 -15.31 6.88 0.85
C ASN A 154 -16.14 6.06 -0.14
N LYS A 155 -15.47 5.41 -1.10
CA LYS A 155 -16.13 4.46 -2.00
C LYS A 155 -16.32 3.14 -1.27
N LYS A 156 -17.58 2.72 -1.15
CA LYS A 156 -17.90 1.39 -0.64
C LYS A 156 -17.22 0.31 -1.51
N PRO A 157 -16.60 -0.72 -0.92
CA PRO A 157 -16.07 -1.83 -1.70
C PRO A 157 -17.22 -2.54 -2.45
N LEU A 158 -17.01 -2.83 -3.71
CA LEU A 158 -17.97 -3.59 -4.51
C LEU A 158 -17.80 -5.09 -4.20
N VAL A 159 -18.68 -5.62 -3.36
CA VAL A 159 -18.70 -7.05 -2.97
C VAL A 159 -19.84 -7.76 -3.68
N PRO A 160 -19.62 -8.93 -4.30
CA PRO A 160 -20.68 -9.71 -4.94
C PRO A 160 -21.73 -10.18 -3.92
N SER A 161 -23.00 -10.09 -4.31
CA SER A 161 -24.10 -10.71 -3.56
C SER A 161 -24.03 -12.24 -3.63
N GLU A 162 -24.71 -12.94 -2.72
CA GLU A 162 -24.81 -14.42 -2.77
C GLU A 162 -25.32 -14.93 -4.11
N ARG A 163 -26.33 -14.25 -4.68
CA ARG A 163 -26.85 -14.54 -6.02
C ARG A 163 -25.77 -14.42 -7.09
N ASP A 164 -24.99 -13.34 -7.04
CA ASP A 164 -23.93 -13.11 -8.03
C ASP A 164 -22.79 -14.11 -7.85
N ILE A 165 -22.45 -14.48 -6.61
CA ILE A 165 -21.44 -15.51 -6.32
C ILE A 165 -21.83 -16.85 -6.94
N LYS A 166 -23.08 -17.30 -6.77
CA LYS A 166 -23.60 -18.52 -7.39
C LYS A 166 -23.46 -18.47 -8.92
N LYS A 167 -23.84 -17.35 -9.53
CA LYS A 167 -23.72 -17.14 -10.97
C LYS A 167 -22.25 -17.10 -11.42
N ILE A 168 -21.38 -16.41 -10.69
CA ILE A 168 -19.93 -16.35 -10.97
C ILE A 168 -19.33 -17.75 -10.96
N ILE A 169 -19.61 -18.58 -9.95
CA ILE A 169 -19.09 -19.96 -9.85
C ILE A 169 -19.54 -20.79 -11.07
N GLN A 170 -20.79 -20.66 -11.49
CA GLN A 170 -21.30 -21.34 -12.69
C GLN A 170 -20.55 -20.90 -13.95
N LEU A 171 -20.36 -19.60 -14.12
CA LEU A 171 -19.67 -19.01 -15.27
C LEU A 171 -18.18 -19.37 -15.32
N LEU A 172 -17.52 -19.46 -14.18
CA LEU A 172 -16.10 -19.82 -14.10
C LEU A 172 -15.83 -21.23 -14.65
N ARG A 173 -16.78 -22.16 -14.54
CA ARG A 173 -16.67 -23.49 -15.16
C ARG A 173 -16.52 -23.44 -16.69
N THR A 174 -16.99 -22.37 -17.33
CA THR A 174 -16.83 -22.13 -18.77
C THR A 174 -15.55 -21.36 -19.14
N ALA A 175 -14.74 -21.02 -18.16
CA ALA A 175 -13.51 -20.22 -18.31
C ALA A 175 -12.33 -20.86 -17.55
N PRO A 176 -11.90 -22.07 -17.97
CA PRO A 176 -10.91 -22.88 -17.24
C PRO A 176 -9.55 -22.20 -17.06
N ASP A 177 -9.23 -21.23 -17.89
CA ASP A 177 -8.00 -20.45 -17.87
C ASP A 177 -7.92 -19.44 -16.71
N ILE A 178 -9.06 -19.10 -16.08
CA ILE A 178 -9.12 -18.19 -14.92
C ILE A 178 -9.88 -18.79 -13.73
N GLU A 179 -10.48 -19.96 -13.88
CA GLU A 179 -11.34 -20.58 -12.86
C GLU A 179 -10.60 -20.74 -11.54
N CYS A 180 -9.47 -21.45 -11.54
CA CYS A 180 -8.72 -21.71 -10.32
C CYS A 180 -8.27 -20.43 -9.63
N GLN A 181 -7.80 -19.41 -10.38
CA GLN A 181 -7.36 -18.16 -9.80
C GLN A 181 -8.52 -17.40 -9.13
N ALA A 182 -9.70 -17.37 -9.76
CA ALA A 182 -10.87 -16.71 -9.20
C ALA A 182 -11.40 -17.48 -7.97
N LEU A 183 -11.43 -18.81 -8.02
CA LEU A 183 -11.89 -19.65 -6.91
C LEU A 183 -10.93 -19.62 -5.71
N LEU A 184 -9.62 -19.55 -5.92
CA LEU A 184 -8.65 -19.36 -4.84
C LEU A 184 -8.88 -18.03 -4.10
N ALA A 185 -9.24 -16.97 -4.81
CA ALA A 185 -9.59 -15.71 -4.17
C ALA A 185 -10.91 -15.80 -3.40
N LEU A 186 -11.92 -16.47 -3.98
CA LEU A 186 -13.27 -16.58 -3.41
C LEU A 186 -13.33 -17.56 -2.22
N MET A 187 -12.70 -18.72 -2.34
CA MET A 187 -12.86 -19.82 -1.39
C MET A 187 -11.72 -19.91 -0.37
N CYS A 188 -10.55 -19.38 -0.72
CA CYS A 188 -9.34 -19.45 0.13
C CYS A 188 -8.78 -18.07 0.47
N SER A 189 -9.45 -16.99 0.04
CA SER A 189 -9.05 -15.61 0.35
C SER A 189 -7.63 -15.23 -0.06
N LEU A 190 -7.07 -15.84 -1.10
CA LEU A 190 -5.76 -15.48 -1.60
C LEU A 190 -5.78 -14.11 -2.31
N ARG A 191 -4.68 -13.35 -2.14
CA ARG A 191 -4.46 -12.13 -2.93
C ARG A 191 -4.07 -12.50 -4.35
N GLN A 192 -4.44 -11.68 -5.32
CA GLN A 192 -4.10 -11.94 -6.73
C GLN A 192 -2.59 -12.12 -6.98
N SER A 193 -1.75 -11.40 -6.22
CA SER A 193 -0.30 -11.55 -6.29
C SER A 193 0.21 -12.86 -5.65
N GLU A 194 -0.44 -13.34 -4.60
CA GLU A 194 -0.16 -14.64 -3.97
C GLU A 194 -0.52 -15.77 -4.95
N ILE A 195 -1.71 -15.72 -5.54
CA ILE A 195 -2.16 -16.67 -6.57
C ILE A 195 -1.15 -16.75 -7.72
N ALA A 196 -0.73 -15.59 -8.25
CA ALA A 196 0.26 -15.55 -9.32
C ALA A 196 1.64 -16.11 -8.92
N GLY A 197 1.94 -16.17 -7.62
CA GLY A 197 3.21 -16.67 -7.08
C GLY A 197 3.21 -18.13 -6.68
N LEU A 198 2.08 -18.85 -6.79
CA LEU A 198 1.99 -20.27 -6.42
C LEU A 198 2.82 -21.15 -7.37
N HIS A 199 3.63 -22.03 -6.78
CA HIS A 199 4.33 -23.12 -7.44
C HIS A 199 3.59 -24.44 -7.22
N VAL A 200 3.88 -25.45 -8.02
CA VAL A 200 3.29 -26.79 -7.88
C VAL A 200 3.54 -27.36 -6.48
N ARG A 201 4.76 -27.24 -5.96
CA ARG A 201 5.14 -27.69 -4.61
C ARG A 201 4.35 -27.03 -3.47
N ASP A 202 3.67 -25.91 -3.72
CA ASP A 202 2.86 -25.22 -2.71
C ASP A 202 1.48 -25.87 -2.52
N ILE A 203 1.17 -26.92 -3.29
CA ILE A 203 -0.10 -27.67 -3.23
C ILE A 203 0.19 -29.06 -2.68
N ASP A 204 -0.39 -29.36 -1.52
CA ASP A 204 -0.33 -30.68 -0.90
C ASP A 204 -1.77 -31.18 -0.67
N GLY A 205 -2.23 -32.10 -1.53
CA GLY A 205 -3.59 -32.61 -1.52
C GLY A 205 -4.64 -31.51 -1.67
N ASN A 206 -5.35 -31.22 -0.60
CA ASN A 206 -6.32 -30.11 -0.52
C ASN A 206 -5.77 -28.88 0.23
N VAL A 207 -4.49 -28.84 0.52
CA VAL A 207 -3.84 -27.76 1.27
C VAL A 207 -3.03 -26.88 0.35
N VAL A 208 -3.12 -25.55 0.52
CA VAL A 208 -2.30 -24.55 -0.17
C VAL A 208 -1.37 -23.88 0.86
N HIS A 209 -0.08 -23.91 0.59
CA HIS A 209 0.95 -23.24 1.34
C HIS A 209 1.29 -21.89 0.68
N ILE A 210 1.10 -20.78 1.37
CA ILE A 210 1.35 -19.44 0.83
C ILE A 210 2.65 -18.91 1.43
N HIS A 211 3.69 -18.81 0.59
CA HIS A 211 5.04 -18.39 1.01
C HIS A 211 5.49 -17.08 0.39
N GLY A 212 4.83 -16.62 -0.64
CA GLY A 212 5.24 -15.45 -1.38
C GLY A 212 4.20 -14.92 -2.35
N ALA A 213 4.64 -14.00 -3.18
CA ALA A 213 3.79 -13.35 -4.17
C ALA A 213 4.60 -12.95 -5.40
N ARG A 214 4.00 -12.97 -6.59
CA ARG A 214 4.56 -12.33 -7.79
C ARG A 214 3.98 -10.92 -7.93
N VAL A 215 4.87 -9.95 -7.98
CA VAL A 215 4.51 -8.53 -8.05
C VAL A 215 5.26 -7.85 -9.20
N PRO A 216 4.74 -6.76 -9.78
CA PRO A 216 5.47 -6.00 -10.78
C PRO A 216 6.81 -5.50 -10.23
N GLY A 217 7.90 -5.74 -10.96
CA GLY A 217 9.21 -5.14 -10.73
C GLY A 217 9.39 -3.85 -11.52
N LEU A 218 10.55 -3.19 -11.39
CA LEU A 218 10.86 -1.88 -12.00
C LEU A 218 10.61 -1.82 -13.52
N ASN A 219 10.86 -2.90 -14.22
CA ASN A 219 10.65 -3.02 -15.68
C ASN A 219 9.24 -3.50 -16.06
N GLY A 220 8.31 -3.60 -15.11
CA GLY A 220 6.96 -4.13 -15.31
C GLY A 220 6.87 -5.66 -15.39
N LYS A 221 8.00 -6.37 -15.45
CA LYS A 221 8.00 -7.84 -15.38
C LYS A 221 7.65 -8.29 -13.96
N LEU A 222 6.93 -9.40 -13.86
CA LEU A 222 6.61 -9.98 -12.55
C LEU A 222 7.87 -10.59 -11.92
N VAL A 223 8.12 -10.24 -10.67
CA VAL A 223 9.20 -10.77 -9.85
C VAL A 223 8.60 -11.45 -8.62
N TYR A 224 9.21 -12.56 -8.21
CA TYR A 224 8.84 -13.27 -6.99
C TYR A 224 9.35 -12.49 -5.77
N LYS A 225 8.49 -12.33 -4.79
CA LYS A 225 8.80 -11.75 -3.49
C LYS A 225 8.39 -12.73 -2.41
N SER A 226 9.36 -13.24 -1.66
CA SER A 226 9.07 -14.01 -0.45
C SER A 226 8.39 -13.11 0.59
N THR A 227 7.36 -13.64 1.26
CA THR A 227 6.61 -12.92 2.30
C THR A 227 7.27 -12.99 3.68
N THR A 228 8.48 -13.51 3.79
CA THR A 228 9.19 -13.82 5.05
C THR A 228 9.36 -12.67 6.04
N LYS A 229 8.89 -11.44 5.72
CA LYS A 229 8.98 -10.27 6.63
C LYS A 229 7.86 -10.15 7.68
N SER A 230 6.82 -10.99 7.64
CA SER A 230 5.78 -11.02 8.69
C SER A 230 5.17 -12.41 8.83
N ALA A 231 4.95 -12.87 10.05
CA ALA A 231 4.28 -14.14 10.36
C ALA A 231 2.87 -14.25 9.70
N ALA A 232 2.21 -13.14 9.44
CA ALA A 232 0.91 -13.10 8.75
C ALA A 232 1.00 -13.37 7.23
N GLY A 233 2.20 -13.31 6.64
CA GLY A 233 2.40 -13.53 5.19
C GLY A 233 2.51 -15.00 4.80
N THR A 234 3.04 -15.85 5.69
CA THR A 234 3.14 -17.29 5.49
C THR A 234 1.98 -17.96 6.20
N ARG A 235 1.14 -18.65 5.46
CA ARG A 235 -0.04 -19.34 5.99
C ARG A 235 -0.43 -20.52 5.13
N THR A 236 -1.18 -21.41 5.73
CA THR A 236 -1.76 -22.59 5.09
C THR A 236 -3.27 -22.45 5.06
N VAL A 237 -3.90 -22.78 3.93
CA VAL A 237 -5.34 -22.75 3.75
C VAL A 237 -5.81 -24.07 3.15
N VAL A 238 -6.92 -24.59 3.64
CA VAL A 238 -7.55 -25.80 3.12
C VAL A 238 -8.54 -25.42 2.02
N MET A 239 -8.42 -26.05 0.87
CA MET A 239 -9.34 -25.90 -0.26
C MET A 239 -10.55 -26.83 -0.12
N PRO A 240 -11.73 -26.39 -0.56
CA PRO A 240 -12.84 -27.34 -0.82
C PRO A 240 -12.47 -28.36 -1.90
N ASP A 241 -13.04 -29.58 -1.78
CA ASP A 241 -12.69 -30.72 -2.66
C ASP A 241 -12.79 -30.41 -4.17
N TYR A 242 -13.82 -29.66 -4.56
CA TYR A 242 -13.97 -29.21 -5.95
C TYR A 242 -12.76 -28.42 -6.43
N LEU A 243 -12.32 -27.43 -5.64
CA LEU A 243 -11.17 -26.60 -6.00
C LEU A 243 -9.87 -27.41 -5.96
N ALA A 244 -9.71 -28.29 -4.97
CA ALA A 244 -8.54 -29.18 -4.88
C ALA A 244 -8.44 -30.09 -6.11
N GLY A 245 -9.55 -30.62 -6.62
CA GLY A 245 -9.59 -31.38 -7.87
C GLY A 245 -9.15 -30.54 -9.07
N ARG A 246 -9.67 -29.31 -9.19
CA ARG A 246 -9.27 -28.40 -10.29
C ARG A 246 -7.80 -27.98 -10.20
N MET A 247 -7.28 -27.80 -8.97
CA MET A 247 -5.86 -27.48 -8.76
C MET A 247 -4.94 -28.64 -9.13
N ARG A 248 -5.31 -29.88 -8.79
CA ARG A 248 -4.54 -31.07 -9.24
C ARG A 248 -4.43 -31.11 -10.77
N GLU A 249 -5.52 -30.86 -11.49
CA GLU A 249 -5.50 -30.80 -12.97
C GLU A 249 -4.61 -29.64 -13.46
N ALA A 250 -4.65 -28.47 -12.80
CA ALA A 250 -3.80 -27.34 -13.17
C ALA A 250 -2.30 -27.61 -12.93
N CYS A 251 -1.95 -28.46 -11.98
CA CYS A 251 -0.56 -28.87 -11.70
C CYS A 251 -0.05 -29.98 -12.62
N LYS A 252 -0.92 -30.72 -13.29
CA LYS A 252 -0.57 -31.90 -14.06
C LYS A 252 0.43 -31.59 -15.16
N GLY A 253 1.50 -32.42 -15.25
CA GLY A 253 2.56 -32.27 -16.25
C GLY A 253 3.53 -31.12 -16.01
N ARG A 254 3.54 -30.51 -14.82
CA ARG A 254 4.45 -29.43 -14.40
C ARG A 254 5.44 -29.94 -13.38
N GLY A 255 6.65 -29.36 -13.34
CA GLY A 255 7.63 -29.58 -12.29
C GLY A 255 7.26 -28.87 -10.98
N GLU A 256 7.79 -29.33 -9.86
CA GLU A 256 7.50 -28.77 -8.53
C GLU A 256 7.80 -27.27 -8.41
N ASP A 257 8.85 -26.80 -9.09
CA ASP A 257 9.27 -25.39 -9.08
C ASP A 257 8.57 -24.53 -10.14
N ASP A 258 7.72 -25.13 -10.97
CA ASP A 258 6.97 -24.37 -11.97
C ASP A 258 5.85 -23.56 -11.32
N TYR A 259 5.63 -22.34 -11.83
CA TYR A 259 4.42 -21.60 -11.48
C TYR A 259 3.19 -22.31 -12.04
N ILE A 260 2.17 -22.49 -11.19
CA ILE A 260 0.89 -23.09 -11.63
C ILE A 260 0.20 -22.19 -12.65
N PHE A 261 0.29 -20.88 -12.49
CA PHE A 261 -0.39 -19.92 -13.34
C PHE A 261 0.59 -19.07 -14.15
N THR A 262 0.52 -19.18 -15.47
CA THR A 262 1.34 -18.38 -16.40
C THR A 262 0.66 -17.07 -16.81
N LEU A 263 -0.69 -17.02 -16.78
CA LEU A 263 -1.45 -15.83 -17.11
C LEU A 263 -1.19 -14.73 -16.04
N PRO A 264 -0.71 -13.54 -16.43
CA PRO A 264 -0.42 -12.49 -15.46
C PRO A 264 -1.71 -11.93 -14.84
N PRO A 265 -1.64 -11.34 -13.62
CA PRO A 265 -2.79 -10.78 -12.90
C PRO A 265 -3.68 -9.85 -13.72
N VAL A 266 -3.08 -8.99 -14.56
CA VAL A 266 -3.84 -8.08 -15.44
C VAL A 266 -4.65 -8.86 -16.50
N GLY A 267 -4.10 -9.94 -17.03
CA GLY A 267 -4.77 -10.82 -17.99
C GLY A 267 -5.95 -11.57 -17.35
N VAL A 268 -5.75 -12.08 -16.14
CA VAL A 268 -6.83 -12.72 -15.36
C VAL A 268 -7.99 -11.73 -15.15
N LEU A 269 -7.69 -10.51 -14.69
CA LEU A 269 -8.71 -9.49 -14.47
C LEU A 269 -9.45 -9.11 -15.75
N ALA A 270 -8.73 -8.94 -16.87
CA ALA A 270 -9.33 -8.60 -18.16
C ALA A 270 -10.31 -9.68 -18.64
N ARG A 271 -9.92 -10.97 -18.53
CA ARG A 271 -10.77 -12.10 -18.90
C ARG A 271 -11.97 -12.23 -17.96
N PHE A 272 -11.78 -12.05 -16.66
CA PHE A 272 -12.84 -12.06 -15.67
C PHE A 272 -13.85 -10.93 -15.95
N HIS A 273 -13.42 -9.70 -16.18
CA HIS A 273 -14.32 -8.60 -16.56
C HIS A 273 -15.07 -8.87 -17.88
N LYS A 274 -14.41 -9.50 -18.87
CA LYS A 274 -15.08 -9.89 -20.11
C LYS A 274 -16.18 -10.91 -19.85
N LEU A 275 -15.92 -11.91 -18.99
CA LEU A 275 -16.87 -12.93 -18.59
C LEU A 275 -18.10 -12.32 -17.88
N LEU A 276 -17.85 -11.45 -16.88
CA LEU A 276 -18.89 -10.77 -16.12
C LEU A 276 -19.78 -9.89 -17.01
N ARG A 277 -19.15 -9.04 -17.84
CA ARG A 277 -19.86 -8.11 -18.74
C ARG A 277 -20.77 -8.84 -19.73
N ARG A 278 -20.31 -9.96 -20.31
CA ARG A 278 -21.10 -10.79 -21.23
C ARG A 278 -22.36 -11.37 -20.58
N ASN A 279 -22.34 -11.49 -19.24
CA ASN A 279 -23.42 -12.12 -18.49
C ASN A 279 -24.21 -11.12 -17.62
N GLY A 280 -24.05 -9.80 -17.87
CA GLY A 280 -24.80 -8.74 -17.19
C GLY A 280 -24.48 -8.60 -15.69
N LEU A 281 -23.27 -9.00 -15.27
CA LEU A 281 -22.81 -8.84 -13.90
C LEU A 281 -21.99 -7.55 -13.73
N PRO A 282 -22.02 -6.94 -12.53
CA PRO A 282 -21.17 -5.80 -12.19
C PRO A 282 -19.67 -6.11 -12.38
N PRO A 283 -18.82 -5.08 -12.55
CA PRO A 283 -17.39 -5.25 -12.81
C PRO A 283 -16.61 -5.62 -11.53
N TYR A 284 -16.96 -6.75 -10.93
CA TYR A 284 -16.22 -7.32 -9.81
C TYR A 284 -14.78 -7.61 -10.19
N THR A 285 -13.86 -7.47 -9.24
CA THR A 285 -12.46 -7.82 -9.40
C THR A 285 -12.14 -9.13 -8.69
N ILE A 286 -10.96 -9.70 -8.95
CA ILE A 286 -10.47 -10.84 -8.15
C ILE A 286 -10.36 -10.45 -6.66
N HIS A 287 -10.06 -9.20 -6.36
CA HIS A 287 -10.05 -8.71 -4.98
C HIS A 287 -11.46 -8.59 -4.36
N SER A 288 -12.48 -8.30 -5.18
CA SER A 288 -13.89 -8.35 -4.73
C SER A 288 -14.31 -9.76 -4.31
N LEU A 289 -13.79 -10.81 -4.97
CA LEU A 289 -14.04 -12.20 -4.57
C LEU A 289 -13.40 -12.52 -3.23
N ARG A 290 -12.21 -11.99 -2.97
CA ARG A 290 -11.56 -12.11 -1.65
C ARG A 290 -12.36 -11.35 -0.56
N HIS A 291 -12.96 -10.23 -0.88
CA HIS A 291 -13.88 -9.54 0.04
C HIS A 291 -15.15 -10.36 0.29
N ALA A 292 -15.68 -11.02 -0.76
CA ALA A 292 -16.82 -11.93 -0.62
C ALA A 292 -16.52 -13.10 0.33
N PHE A 293 -15.31 -13.67 0.30
CA PHE A 293 -14.89 -14.67 1.30
C PHE A 293 -15.09 -14.16 2.73
N ALA A 294 -14.57 -12.97 3.03
CA ALA A 294 -14.69 -12.40 4.37
C ALA A 294 -16.15 -12.18 4.77
N ALA A 295 -16.97 -11.68 3.84
CA ALA A 295 -18.39 -11.46 4.02
C ALA A 295 -19.15 -12.78 4.30
N ILE A 296 -18.88 -13.82 3.51
CA ILE A 296 -19.49 -15.15 3.71
C ILE A 296 -19.11 -15.73 5.07
N MET A 297 -17.84 -15.68 5.44
CA MET A 297 -17.36 -16.21 6.73
C MET A 297 -18.03 -15.50 7.91
N HIS A 298 -18.16 -14.19 7.82
CA HIS A 298 -18.87 -13.41 8.84
C HIS A 298 -20.36 -13.79 8.92
N ALA A 299 -21.06 -13.90 7.76
CA ALA A 299 -22.46 -14.32 7.70
C ALA A 299 -22.68 -15.73 8.28
N GLN A 300 -21.67 -16.59 8.20
CA GLN A 300 -21.69 -17.92 8.83
C GLN A 300 -21.33 -17.90 10.33
N GLY A 301 -21.15 -16.71 10.93
CA GLY A 301 -20.80 -16.55 12.34
C GLY A 301 -19.37 -16.96 12.70
N ILE A 302 -18.48 -17.07 11.71
CA ILE A 302 -17.08 -17.42 11.97
C ILE A 302 -16.37 -16.23 12.64
N PRO A 303 -15.77 -16.41 13.82
CA PRO A 303 -15.10 -15.31 14.52
C PRO A 303 -13.98 -14.68 13.70
N ASP A 304 -13.87 -13.35 13.75
CA ASP A 304 -12.93 -12.52 12.96
C ASP A 304 -11.49 -13.02 13.01
N LYS A 305 -11.02 -13.51 14.18
CA LYS A 305 -9.66 -14.06 14.33
C LYS A 305 -9.35 -15.20 13.35
N TYR A 306 -10.33 -16.05 13.06
CA TYR A 306 -10.15 -17.15 12.12
C TYR A 306 -10.22 -16.69 10.67
N VAL A 307 -11.11 -15.72 10.38
CA VAL A 307 -11.20 -15.07 9.06
C VAL A 307 -9.90 -14.34 8.75
N MET A 308 -9.37 -13.57 9.71
CA MET A 308 -8.08 -12.88 9.61
C MET A 308 -6.93 -13.84 9.33
N ARG A 309 -6.86 -14.95 10.06
CA ARG A 309 -5.83 -15.99 9.88
C ARG A 309 -5.89 -16.57 8.47
N ALA A 310 -7.08 -17.02 8.03
CA ALA A 310 -7.27 -17.60 6.70
C ALA A 310 -6.92 -16.62 5.57
N GLY A 311 -7.32 -15.37 5.70
CA GLY A 311 -7.06 -14.34 4.70
C GLY A 311 -5.69 -13.65 4.83
N GLY A 312 -4.95 -13.83 5.93
CA GLY A 312 -3.70 -13.10 6.18
C GLY A 312 -3.92 -11.59 6.30
N TRP A 313 -4.97 -11.17 7.04
CA TRP A 313 -5.20 -9.79 7.42
C TRP A 313 -4.50 -9.48 8.75
N SER A 314 -3.77 -8.37 8.81
CA SER A 314 -3.05 -7.93 10.00
C SER A 314 -3.91 -7.11 10.97
N SER A 315 -5.08 -6.63 10.54
CA SER A 315 -6.02 -5.90 11.40
C SER A 315 -7.46 -6.21 11.02
N ASP A 316 -8.35 -6.11 12.00
CA ASP A 316 -9.80 -6.28 11.87
C ASP A 316 -10.49 -5.06 11.21
N TYR A 317 -9.80 -3.91 11.14
CA TYR A 317 -10.34 -2.68 10.56
C TYR A 317 -10.82 -2.89 9.11
N VAL A 318 -10.01 -3.58 8.29
CA VAL A 318 -10.37 -3.87 6.88
C VAL A 318 -11.56 -4.83 6.81
N LEU A 319 -11.65 -5.80 7.73
CA LEU A 319 -12.80 -6.71 7.79
C LEU A 319 -14.07 -5.95 8.17
N LYS A 320 -14.01 -5.11 9.21
CA LYS A 320 -15.13 -4.28 9.65
C LYS A 320 -15.61 -3.35 8.55
N ASP A 321 -14.72 -2.73 7.79
CA ASP A 321 -15.06 -1.89 6.64
C ASP A 321 -15.77 -2.69 5.53
N ILE A 322 -15.38 -3.96 5.30
CA ILE A 322 -16.08 -4.86 4.39
C ILE A 322 -17.47 -5.23 4.92
N TYR A 323 -17.60 -5.57 6.21
CA TYR A 323 -18.86 -6.01 6.81
C TYR A 323 -19.89 -4.90 6.88
N GLN A 324 -19.49 -3.69 7.23
CA GLN A 324 -20.36 -2.54 7.39
C GLN A 324 -21.23 -2.26 6.13
N TYR A 325 -20.75 -2.69 4.97
CA TYR A 325 -21.40 -2.41 3.69
C TYR A 325 -22.06 -3.61 3.01
N THR A 326 -21.85 -4.82 3.56
CA THR A 326 -22.32 -6.04 2.86
C THR A 326 -23.66 -6.54 3.39
N PHE A 327 -24.15 -6.02 4.52
CA PHE A 327 -25.21 -6.66 5.29
C PHE A 327 -26.42 -5.79 5.67
N ASP A 328 -26.90 -4.94 4.77
CA ASP A 328 -28.24 -4.36 4.98
C ASP A 328 -29.29 -5.49 5.14
N SER A 329 -29.15 -6.61 4.41
CA SER A 329 -30.00 -7.81 4.57
C SER A 329 -29.76 -8.60 5.86
N GLU A 330 -28.52 -8.64 6.36
CA GLU A 330 -28.20 -9.32 7.63
C GLU A 330 -28.53 -8.44 8.84
N ALA A 331 -28.41 -7.11 8.72
CA ALA A 331 -28.89 -6.18 9.73
C ALA A 331 -30.41 -6.37 9.95
N ALA A 332 -31.19 -6.44 8.88
CA ALA A 332 -32.63 -6.69 8.96
C ALA A 332 -32.96 -8.05 9.61
N LYS A 333 -32.19 -9.11 9.30
CA LYS A 333 -32.37 -10.43 9.95
C LYS A 333 -31.97 -10.39 11.42
N ALA A 334 -30.90 -9.66 11.79
CA ALA A 334 -30.48 -9.50 13.18
C ALA A 334 -31.52 -8.73 13.98
N GLU A 335 -32.08 -7.65 13.41
CA GLU A 335 -33.20 -6.89 14.01
C GLU A 335 -34.43 -7.75 14.20
N GLU A 336 -34.82 -8.54 13.18
CA GLU A 336 -35.95 -9.46 13.28
C GLU A 336 -35.72 -10.53 14.40
N LYS A 337 -34.49 -11.08 14.49
CA LYS A 337 -34.14 -12.03 15.54
C LYS A 337 -34.17 -11.40 16.94
N ALA A 338 -33.65 -10.17 17.07
CA ALA A 338 -33.73 -9.41 18.32
C ALA A 338 -35.17 -9.10 18.70
N ASN A 339 -35.99 -8.63 17.75
CA ASN A 339 -37.41 -8.37 17.98
C ASN A 339 -38.20 -9.61 18.39
N LYS A 340 -37.95 -10.75 17.76
CA LYS A 340 -38.55 -12.04 18.16
C LYS A 340 -38.12 -12.44 19.60
N TYR A 341 -36.87 -12.21 19.96
CA TYR A 341 -36.40 -12.48 21.33
C TYR A 341 -37.10 -11.60 22.36
N PHE A 342 -37.12 -10.27 22.12
CA PHE A 342 -37.84 -9.34 23.02
C PHE A 342 -39.32 -9.60 23.13
N SER A 343 -39.99 -9.93 22.02
CA SER A 343 -41.43 -10.31 22.04
C SER A 343 -41.68 -11.52 22.94
N ARG A 344 -40.83 -12.56 22.88
CA ARG A 344 -40.95 -13.73 23.76
C ARG A 344 -40.79 -13.35 25.24
N ILE A 345 -39.86 -12.43 25.60
CA ILE A 345 -39.71 -11.94 26.99
C ILE A 345 -40.96 -11.21 27.44
N VAL A 346 -41.51 -10.34 26.61
CA VAL A 346 -42.74 -9.58 26.92
C VAL A 346 -43.95 -10.52 27.12
N ASP A 347 -44.12 -11.51 26.22
CA ASP A 347 -45.21 -12.50 26.35
C ASP A 347 -45.06 -13.37 27.59
N ALA A 348 -43.82 -13.81 27.95
CA ALA A 348 -43.57 -14.56 29.15
C ALA A 348 -43.89 -13.74 30.43
N THR A 349 -43.56 -12.44 30.43
CA THR A 349 -43.86 -11.56 31.60
C THR A 349 -45.34 -11.25 31.71
N ARG A 350 -46.07 -11.11 30.61
CA ARG A 350 -47.55 -10.96 30.58
C ARG A 350 -48.25 -12.18 31.17
N ASN A 351 -47.87 -13.37 30.73
CA ASN A 351 -48.47 -14.63 31.21
C ASN A 351 -48.17 -14.86 32.71
N ALA A 352 -46.98 -14.50 33.19
CA ALA A 352 -46.65 -14.58 34.59
C ALA A 352 -47.44 -13.59 35.48
N THR A 353 -47.89 -12.47 34.92
CA THR A 353 -48.68 -11.47 35.64
C THR A 353 -50.18 -11.84 35.65
N GLN A 354 -50.68 -12.54 34.64
CA GLN A 354 -52.05 -13.05 34.61
C GLN A 354 -52.27 -14.23 35.53
N ASN A 355 -51.31 -15.17 35.64
CA ASN A 355 -51.37 -16.31 36.56
C ASN A 355 -51.21 -15.92 38.04
N LYS A 356 -50.81 -14.70 38.39
CA LYS A 356 -50.79 -14.19 39.77
C LYS A 356 -52.10 -13.48 40.16
N LYS A 357 -53.03 -13.28 39.23
CA LYS A 357 -54.32 -12.61 39.50
C LYS A 357 -55.49 -13.58 39.45
N ALA A 358 -55.29 -14.86 39.15
CA ALA A 358 -56.22 -15.97 39.30
C ALA A 358 -55.86 -16.77 40.55
#